data_cd5b52019c8bdec257c26baf7632143c
#
_entry.id   cd5b52019c8bdec257c26baf7632143c
#
_cell.length_a   1.000
_cell.length_b   1.000
_cell.length_c   1.000
_cell.angle_alpha   90.00
_cell.angle_beta   90.00
_cell.angle_gamma   90.00
#
_symmetry.space_group_name_H-M   'P 1'
#
loop_
_entity.id
_entity.type
_entity.pdbx_description
1 polymer ?
#
loop_
_entity_poly.entity_id
_entity_poly.type
_entity_poly.pdbx_seq_one_letter_code
_entity_poly.pdbx_strand_id
1 'polypeptide(L)'
;RRSGNIKKILDAQQSARHVFFLGDVTGDIEDVIRLYPDKTFHIVSGNCDIFSSYPSSDIANIAGHGIFFTHGHTLGVKYGTERLVSAARAAGCDIALYGHTHASKVLYEDGMYVVNPRSCAEPRDGSKSYAVIDIEENGIMPIIIKI
;
A
#
# COMPACT_ATOMS: atom_id res chain seq x y z
N ARG A 1 10.18 -15.84 -2.48
CA ARG A 1 8.89 -15.79 -3.18
C ARG A 1 7.95 -14.77 -2.59
N ARG A 2 7.12 -14.18 -3.45
CA ARG A 2 6.19 -13.13 -3.04
C ARG A 2 5.17 -13.64 -2.03
N SER A 3 4.49 -14.74 -2.33
CA SER A 3 3.47 -15.28 -1.42
C SER A 3 4.05 -15.73 -0.08
N GLY A 4 5.26 -16.27 -0.10
CA GLY A 4 5.94 -16.68 1.13
C GLY A 4 6.30 -15.49 2.02
N ASN A 5 6.75 -14.40 1.43
CA ASN A 5 7.05 -13.18 2.17
C ASN A 5 5.78 -12.53 2.71
N ILE A 6 4.71 -12.54 1.93
CA ILE A 6 3.42 -11.99 2.37
C ILE A 6 2.91 -12.76 3.58
N LYS A 7 2.97 -14.08 3.57
CA LYS A 7 2.55 -14.91 4.71
C LYS A 7 3.37 -14.59 5.95
N LYS A 8 4.69 -14.46 5.82
CA LYS A 8 5.56 -14.09 6.93
C LYS A 8 5.15 -12.76 7.55
N ILE A 9 4.86 -11.77 6.71
CA ILE A 9 4.44 -10.45 7.17
C ILE A 9 3.11 -10.54 7.92
N LEU A 10 2.13 -11.23 7.36
CA LEU A 10 0.80 -11.32 7.97
C LEU A 10 0.84 -12.11 9.28
N ASP A 11 1.67 -13.14 9.36
CA ASP A 11 1.84 -13.90 10.60
C ASP A 11 2.53 -13.06 11.68
N ALA A 12 3.44 -12.16 11.30
CA ALA A 12 4.10 -11.25 12.22
C ALA A 12 3.17 -10.11 12.68
N GLN A 13 2.14 -9.80 11.89
CA GLN A 13 1.23 -8.68 12.15
C GLN A 13 -0.21 -9.18 12.33
N GLN A 14 -0.40 -10.09 13.28
CA GLN A 14 -1.70 -10.72 13.50
C GLN A 14 -2.79 -9.74 13.94
N SER A 15 -2.43 -8.69 14.64
CA SER A 15 -3.38 -7.67 15.09
C SER A 15 -3.82 -6.71 13.98
N ALA A 16 -3.12 -6.67 12.86
CA ALA A 16 -3.50 -5.81 11.72
C ALA A 16 -4.71 -6.38 11.01
N ARG A 17 -5.80 -5.61 10.95
CA ARG A 17 -7.04 -6.02 10.30
C ARG A 17 -7.09 -5.69 8.83
N HIS A 18 -6.44 -4.60 8.43
CA HIS A 18 -6.48 -4.10 7.05
C HIS A 18 -5.13 -4.32 6.38
N VAL A 19 -5.16 -4.87 5.18
CA VAL A 19 -3.97 -5.13 4.38
C VAL A 19 -4.14 -4.43 3.04
N PHE A 20 -3.17 -3.61 2.67
CA PHE A 20 -3.18 -2.87 1.40
C PHE A 20 -2.14 -3.47 0.47
N PHE A 21 -2.57 -3.85 -0.71
CA PHE A 21 -1.72 -4.44 -1.73
C PHE A 21 -1.66 -3.50 -2.94
N LEU A 22 -0.48 -2.98 -3.23
CA LEU A 22 -0.34 -1.84 -4.13
C LEU A 22 0.07 -2.21 -5.57
N GLY A 23 -0.17 -3.48 -5.96
CA GLY A 23 -0.08 -3.87 -7.36
C GLY A 23 1.11 -4.71 -7.75
N ASP A 24 1.10 -5.14 -8.99
CA ASP A 24 2.11 -5.95 -9.69
C ASP A 24 2.22 -7.41 -9.24
N VAL A 25 1.33 -7.89 -8.39
CA VAL A 25 1.35 -9.29 -7.91
C VAL A 25 -0.04 -9.84 -7.57
N THR A 26 -1.08 -9.36 -8.18
CA THR A 26 -2.46 -9.73 -7.82
C THR A 26 -2.75 -11.23 -7.98
N GLY A 27 -2.04 -11.92 -8.84
CA GLY A 27 -2.23 -13.37 -9.04
C GLY A 27 -1.90 -14.21 -7.82
N ASP A 28 -0.94 -13.78 -7.00
CA ASP A 28 -0.53 -14.51 -5.79
C ASP A 28 -1.43 -14.20 -4.59
N ILE A 29 -2.10 -13.06 -4.59
CA ILE A 29 -2.83 -12.58 -3.42
C ILE A 29 -4.12 -13.36 -3.16
N GLU A 30 -4.71 -13.94 -4.20
CA GLU A 30 -5.96 -14.70 -4.05
C GLU A 30 -5.80 -15.88 -3.09
N ASP A 31 -4.70 -16.60 -3.17
CA ASP A 31 -4.42 -17.71 -2.27
C ASP A 31 -4.17 -17.23 -0.85
N VAL A 32 -3.50 -16.09 -0.71
CA VAL A 32 -3.20 -15.51 0.60
C VAL A 32 -4.49 -15.05 1.30
N ILE A 33 -5.40 -14.42 0.57
CA ILE A 33 -6.67 -13.94 1.14
C ILE A 33 -7.44 -15.08 1.82
N ARG A 34 -7.45 -16.26 1.22
CA ARG A 34 -8.17 -17.42 1.77
C ARG A 34 -7.62 -17.89 3.10
N LEU A 35 -6.33 -17.65 3.35
CA LEU A 35 -5.67 -18.07 4.57
C LEU A 35 -5.89 -17.12 5.75
N TYR A 36 -6.37 -15.92 5.50
CA TYR A 36 -6.55 -14.89 6.52
C TYR A 36 -7.95 -14.29 6.46
N PRO A 37 -8.99 -15.09 6.79
CA PRO A 37 -10.37 -14.65 6.64
C PRO A 37 -10.77 -13.50 7.58
N ASP A 38 -10.00 -13.27 8.64
CA ASP A 38 -10.28 -12.19 9.60
C ASP A 38 -9.70 -10.85 9.17
N LYS A 39 -8.96 -10.81 8.07
CA LYS A 39 -8.37 -9.58 7.55
C LYS A 39 -9.16 -9.05 6.37
N THR A 40 -9.20 -7.73 6.23
CA THR A 40 -9.80 -7.05 5.08
C THR A 40 -8.69 -6.65 4.12
N PHE A 41 -8.78 -7.09 2.88
CA PHE A 41 -7.76 -6.81 1.86
C PHE A 41 -8.24 -5.73 0.92
N HIS A 42 -7.40 -4.73 0.72
CA HIS A 42 -7.62 -3.61 -0.19
C HIS A 42 -6.58 -3.72 -1.29
N ILE A 43 -7.01 -3.95 -2.53
CA ILE A 43 -6.12 -4.34 -3.62
C ILE A 43 -6.28 -3.40 -4.80
N VAL A 44 -5.17 -2.94 -5.36
CA VAL A 44 -5.15 -2.24 -6.64
C VAL A 44 -4.22 -2.98 -7.60
N SER A 45 -4.45 -2.83 -8.90
CA SER A 45 -3.61 -3.44 -9.92
C SER A 45 -2.48 -2.51 -10.31
N GLY A 46 -1.31 -3.09 -10.58
CA GLY A 46 -0.17 -2.37 -11.12
C GLY A 46 -0.09 -2.49 -12.64
N ASN A 47 0.91 -1.85 -13.22
CA ASN A 47 1.12 -1.88 -14.67
C ASN A 47 1.54 -3.26 -15.19
N CYS A 48 1.97 -4.16 -14.30
CA CYS A 48 2.30 -5.55 -14.65
C CYS A 48 1.13 -6.52 -14.49
N ASP A 49 -0.02 -6.05 -14.03
CA ASP A 49 -1.21 -6.87 -13.76
C ASP A 49 -2.23 -6.73 -14.88
N ILE A 50 -1.84 -7.05 -16.11
CA ILE A 50 -2.61 -6.76 -17.33
C ILE A 50 -4.02 -7.36 -17.32
N PHE A 51 -4.18 -8.53 -16.75
CA PHE A 51 -5.46 -9.25 -16.73
C PHE A 51 -6.20 -9.12 -15.40
N SER A 52 -5.75 -8.23 -14.52
CA SER A 52 -6.39 -8.04 -13.24
C SER A 52 -7.71 -7.27 -13.38
N SER A 53 -8.71 -7.67 -12.61
CA SER A 53 -9.97 -6.94 -12.51
C SER A 53 -9.95 -5.85 -11.43
N TYR A 54 -8.88 -5.75 -10.66
CA TYR A 54 -8.77 -4.73 -9.62
C TYR A 54 -8.52 -3.36 -10.22
N PRO A 55 -9.03 -2.28 -9.59
CA PRO A 55 -8.80 -0.93 -10.11
C PRO A 55 -7.35 -0.51 -9.93
N SER A 56 -6.92 0.53 -10.65
CA SER A 56 -5.57 1.09 -10.49
C SER A 56 -5.45 1.97 -9.26
N SER A 57 -6.57 2.49 -8.74
CA SER A 57 -6.63 3.33 -7.55
C SER A 57 -7.95 3.08 -6.84
N ASP A 58 -7.97 3.23 -5.51
CA ASP A 58 -9.19 3.09 -4.74
C ASP A 58 -9.06 3.86 -3.42
N ILE A 59 -10.15 3.92 -2.68
CA ILE A 59 -10.24 4.68 -1.42
C ILE A 59 -10.82 3.79 -0.34
N ALA A 60 -10.24 3.87 0.86
CA ALA A 60 -10.77 3.21 2.05
C ALA A 60 -10.89 4.24 3.18
N ASN A 61 -11.77 3.97 4.13
CA ASN A 61 -11.92 4.80 5.33
C ASN A 61 -11.69 3.93 6.55
N ILE A 62 -10.73 4.33 7.39
CA ILE A 62 -10.36 3.60 8.60
C ILE A 62 -10.21 4.61 9.73
N ALA A 63 -10.94 4.38 10.83
CA ALA A 63 -10.87 5.22 12.03
C ALA A 63 -11.09 6.71 11.73
N GLY A 64 -11.97 7.03 10.78
CA GLY A 64 -12.28 8.40 10.40
C GLY A 64 -11.31 9.03 9.42
N HIS A 65 -10.30 8.29 8.96
CA HIS A 65 -9.31 8.79 8.01
C HIS A 65 -9.53 8.19 6.63
N GLY A 66 -9.48 9.03 5.60
CA GLY A 66 -9.56 8.58 4.21
C GLY A 66 -8.18 8.16 3.72
N ILE A 67 -8.12 7.01 3.06
CA ILE A 67 -6.88 6.46 2.52
C ILE A 67 -7.05 6.29 1.03
N PHE A 68 -6.29 7.07 0.26
CA PHE A 68 -6.19 6.91 -1.19
C PHE A 68 -5.03 5.96 -1.46
N PHE A 69 -5.28 4.84 -2.10
CA PHE A 69 -4.21 3.89 -2.40
C PHE A 69 -4.21 3.53 -3.88
N THR A 70 -3.01 3.41 -4.42
CA THR A 70 -2.80 3.26 -5.86
C THR A 70 -1.46 2.57 -6.10
N HIS A 71 -1.31 1.92 -7.24
CA HIS A 71 0.02 1.49 -7.66
C HIS A 71 0.87 2.71 -7.99
N GLY A 72 0.31 3.68 -8.67
CA GLY A 72 0.95 4.97 -8.93
C GLY A 72 1.44 5.18 -10.36
N HIS A 73 1.46 4.15 -11.20
CA HIS A 73 1.96 4.28 -12.57
C HIS A 73 1.15 5.29 -13.40
N THR A 74 -0.14 5.45 -13.10
CA THR A 74 -1.01 6.41 -13.81
C THR A 74 -0.85 7.84 -13.27
N LEU A 75 -0.20 8.02 -12.14
CA LEU A 75 -0.03 9.32 -11.48
C LEU A 75 1.41 9.83 -11.52
N GLY A 76 2.26 9.22 -12.33
CA GLY A 76 3.61 9.68 -12.56
C GLY A 76 4.51 9.65 -11.33
N VAL A 77 4.31 8.70 -10.41
CA VAL A 77 5.05 8.68 -9.13
C VAL A 77 6.56 8.50 -9.29
N LYS A 78 7.03 8.06 -10.46
CA LYS A 78 8.48 8.02 -10.75
C LYS A 78 9.10 9.41 -10.81
N TYR A 79 8.30 10.42 -11.09
CA TYR A 79 8.76 11.80 -11.30
C TYR A 79 8.38 12.74 -10.16
N GLY A 80 7.71 12.23 -9.14
CA GLY A 80 7.28 13.00 -7.97
C GLY A 80 5.92 12.56 -7.49
N THR A 81 5.50 13.10 -6.36
CA THR A 81 4.24 12.72 -5.71
C THR A 81 3.15 13.79 -5.80
N GLU A 82 3.37 14.85 -6.56
CA GLU A 82 2.43 15.99 -6.64
C GLU A 82 1.06 15.57 -7.17
N ARG A 83 1.02 14.75 -8.21
CA ARG A 83 -0.25 14.28 -8.79
C ARG A 83 -0.97 13.32 -7.83
N LEU A 84 -0.20 12.47 -7.14
CA LEU A 84 -0.73 11.57 -6.14
C LEU A 84 -1.39 12.35 -4.99
N VAL A 85 -0.69 13.34 -4.46
CA VAL A 85 -1.19 14.16 -3.36
C VAL A 85 -2.44 14.93 -3.79
N SER A 86 -2.43 15.49 -4.99
CA SER A 86 -3.60 16.21 -5.53
C SER A 86 -4.81 15.29 -5.64
N ALA A 87 -4.63 14.07 -6.13
CA ALA A 87 -5.71 13.10 -6.26
C ALA A 87 -6.27 12.70 -4.90
N ALA A 88 -5.38 12.46 -3.92
CA ALA A 88 -5.80 12.11 -2.56
C ALA A 88 -6.57 13.24 -1.90
N ARG A 89 -6.12 14.50 -2.05
CA ARG A 89 -6.82 15.66 -1.50
C ARG A 89 -8.18 15.85 -2.13
N ALA A 90 -8.26 15.71 -3.45
CA ALA A 90 -9.54 15.84 -4.17
C ALA A 90 -10.54 14.78 -3.71
N ALA A 91 -10.08 13.63 -3.26
CA ALA A 91 -10.92 12.55 -2.75
C ALA A 91 -11.24 12.70 -1.25
N GLY A 92 -10.74 13.74 -0.60
CA GLY A 92 -10.98 13.97 0.83
C GLY A 92 -10.13 13.08 1.74
N CYS A 93 -9.01 12.55 1.24
CA CYS A 93 -8.14 11.65 1.99
C CYS A 93 -6.99 12.42 2.64
N ASP A 94 -6.48 11.89 3.75
CA ASP A 94 -5.32 12.43 4.44
C ASP A 94 -4.14 11.43 4.47
N ILE A 95 -4.30 10.28 3.84
CA ILE A 95 -3.26 9.27 3.66
C ILE A 95 -3.23 8.87 2.20
N ALA A 96 -2.04 8.83 1.60
CA ALA A 96 -1.83 8.37 0.23
C ALA A 96 -0.78 7.26 0.21
N LEU A 97 -1.16 6.09 -0.27
CA LEU A 97 -0.29 4.93 -0.38
C LEU A 97 0.02 4.66 -1.84
N TYR A 98 1.27 4.40 -2.17
CA TYR A 98 1.65 4.11 -3.55
C TYR A 98 2.82 3.12 -3.60
N GLY A 99 2.98 2.49 -4.74
CA GLY A 99 4.07 1.55 -5.01
C GLY A 99 4.86 1.96 -6.23
N HIS A 100 5.02 1.03 -7.17
CA HIS A 100 5.64 1.22 -8.49
C HIS A 100 7.14 1.54 -8.47
N THR A 101 7.60 2.51 -7.70
CA THR A 101 9.00 2.94 -7.69
C THR A 101 9.93 1.95 -7.00
N HIS A 102 9.38 1.05 -6.18
CA HIS A 102 10.13 0.08 -5.38
C HIS A 102 11.16 0.73 -4.44
N ALA A 103 10.91 1.97 -4.02
CA ALA A 103 11.74 2.69 -3.08
C ALA A 103 10.89 3.16 -1.90
N SER A 104 11.29 2.80 -0.68
CA SER A 104 10.51 3.16 0.50
C SER A 104 10.51 4.67 0.73
N LYS A 105 9.39 5.19 1.19
CA LYS A 105 9.26 6.61 1.51
C LYS A 105 8.14 6.81 2.52
N VAL A 106 8.40 7.65 3.51
CA VAL A 106 7.37 8.16 4.41
C VAL A 106 7.54 9.67 4.47
N LEU A 107 6.47 10.38 4.13
CA LEU A 107 6.48 11.83 4.06
C LEU A 107 5.19 12.36 4.67
N TYR A 108 5.29 13.42 5.45
CA TYR A 108 4.13 14.14 5.93
C TYR A 108 4.25 15.60 5.48
N GLU A 109 3.26 16.09 4.76
CA GLU A 109 3.28 17.43 4.20
C GLU A 109 1.87 17.97 4.10
N ASP A 110 1.63 19.13 4.70
CA ASP A 110 0.36 19.85 4.64
C ASP A 110 -0.85 18.97 4.99
N GLY A 111 -0.73 18.17 6.04
CA GLY A 111 -1.80 17.30 6.52
C GLY A 111 -1.97 16.02 5.75
N MET A 112 -1.05 15.69 4.84
CA MET A 112 -1.10 14.48 4.03
C MET A 112 0.06 13.56 4.38
N TYR A 113 -0.24 12.31 4.75
CA TYR A 113 0.76 11.27 4.88
C TYR A 113 0.92 10.55 3.54
N VAL A 114 2.15 10.47 3.05
CA VAL A 114 2.47 9.81 1.78
C VAL A 114 3.42 8.67 2.10
N VAL A 115 3.02 7.44 1.77
CA VAL A 115 3.77 6.26 2.17
C VAL A 115 3.97 5.33 0.98
N ASN A 116 5.22 4.96 0.74
CA ASN A 116 5.59 3.88 -0.16
C ASN A 116 6.32 2.83 0.67
N PRO A 117 5.76 1.62 0.83
CA PRO A 117 6.37 0.59 1.67
C PRO A 117 7.57 -0.10 1.04
N ARG A 118 7.90 0.19 -0.22
CA ARG A 118 8.83 -0.57 -1.02
C ARG A 118 8.23 -1.94 -1.38
N SER A 119 8.97 -2.79 -2.06
CA SER A 119 8.52 -4.13 -2.41
C SER A 119 8.90 -5.12 -1.31
N CYS A 120 8.01 -6.04 -0.98
CA CYS A 120 8.33 -7.15 -0.10
C CYS A 120 8.99 -8.32 -0.85
N ALA A 121 9.14 -8.24 -2.16
CA ALA A 121 9.65 -9.33 -2.98
C ALA A 121 10.72 -8.92 -3.98
N GLU A 122 10.57 -7.78 -4.63
CA GLU A 122 11.44 -7.38 -5.75
C GLU A 122 11.87 -5.92 -5.63
N PRO A 123 12.67 -5.57 -4.61
CA PRO A 123 13.17 -4.20 -4.48
C PRO A 123 14.34 -3.96 -5.43
N ARG A 124 14.52 -2.72 -5.87
CA ARG A 124 15.62 -2.35 -6.77
C ARG A 124 16.98 -2.37 -6.11
N ASP A 125 17.04 -2.11 -4.80
CA ASP A 125 18.29 -2.01 -4.07
C ASP A 125 18.63 -3.26 -3.24
N GLY A 126 17.90 -4.35 -3.44
CA GLY A 126 18.14 -5.60 -2.75
C GLY A 126 17.55 -5.71 -1.36
N SER A 127 16.99 -4.65 -0.80
CA SER A 127 16.32 -4.68 0.50
C SER A 127 14.82 -4.87 0.31
N LYS A 128 14.23 -5.70 1.17
CA LYS A 128 12.77 -5.92 1.18
C LYS A 128 12.16 -5.23 2.37
N SER A 129 10.97 -4.70 2.21
CA SER A 129 10.28 -4.03 3.32
C SER A 129 8.78 -3.99 3.10
N TYR A 130 8.08 -3.64 4.16
CA TYR A 130 6.67 -3.33 4.15
C TYR A 130 6.42 -2.19 5.13
N ALA A 131 5.22 -1.65 5.13
CA ALA A 131 4.85 -0.59 6.05
C ALA A 131 3.76 -1.07 6.99
N VAL A 132 3.83 -0.63 8.24
CA VAL A 132 2.74 -0.76 9.20
C VAL A 132 2.30 0.65 9.52
N ILE A 133 0.99 0.89 9.45
CA ILE A 133 0.43 2.20 9.76
C ILE A 133 -0.58 2.02 10.88
N ASP A 134 -0.29 2.60 12.04
CA ASP A 134 -1.25 2.67 13.14
C ASP A 134 -2.15 3.87 12.89
N ILE A 135 -3.44 3.62 12.74
CA ILE A 135 -4.42 4.67 12.45
C ILE A 135 -5.42 4.72 13.58
N GLU A 136 -5.46 5.85 14.27
CA GLU A 136 -6.42 6.12 15.32
C GLU A 136 -7.16 7.42 14.98
N GLU A 137 -8.25 7.68 15.66
CA GLU A 137 -9.08 8.87 15.39
C GLU A 137 -8.25 10.16 15.37
N ASN A 138 -7.29 10.30 16.29
CA ASN A 138 -6.46 11.50 16.43
C ASN A 138 -4.97 11.24 16.21
N GLY A 139 -4.59 10.20 15.51
CA GLY A 139 -3.18 9.95 15.24
C GLY A 139 -2.94 8.96 14.12
N ILE A 140 -1.88 9.18 13.36
CA ILE A 140 -1.43 8.31 12.28
C ILE A 140 0.07 8.12 12.45
N MET A 141 0.52 6.87 12.50
CA MET A 141 1.94 6.54 12.69
C MET A 141 2.39 5.51 11.65
N PRO A 142 2.99 5.93 10.53
CA PRO A 142 3.55 4.99 9.56
C PRO A 142 4.98 4.60 9.92
N ILE A 143 5.29 3.32 9.75
CA ILE A 143 6.61 2.76 10.04
C ILE A 143 6.97 1.82 8.89
N ILE A 144 8.20 1.95 8.37
CA ILE A 144 8.76 1.01 7.40
C ILE A 144 9.51 -0.08 8.15
N ILE A 145 9.20 -1.33 7.85
CA ILE A 145 9.83 -2.49 8.47
C ILE A 145 10.58 -3.26 7.40
N LYS A 146 11.88 -3.43 7.61
CA LYS A 146 12.74 -4.22 6.71
C LYS A 146 12.63 -5.69 7.04
N ILE A 147 12.68 -6.51 6.01
CA ILE A 147 12.64 -7.96 6.16
C ILE A 147 14.05 -8.53 6.01
#